data_2d44b5f05bf261c4989e6411c5260a95
#
_entry.id   2d44b5f05bf261c4989e6411c5260a95
#
_cell.length_a   1.000
_cell.length_b   1.000
_cell.length_c   1.000
_cell.angle_alpha   90.00
_cell.angle_beta   90.00
_cell.angle_gamma   90.00
#
_symmetry.space_group_name_H-M   'P 1'
#
loop_
_entity.id
_entity.type
_entity.pdbx_description
1 polymer ?
#
loop_
_entity_poly.entity_id
_entity_poly.type
_entity_poly.pdbx_seq_one_letter_code
_entity_poly.pdbx_strand_id
1 'polypeptide(L)'
;ILAPVIAPFSPGATGLAEAKTTSYIEGVGEVTASDPVVAPSMSHLFGTDGTGRDIFSRAVYGARVSLVVGLTATGLALLAASVLGAIAATSRKWIAETLMRVLDVIMSFPGIALAAVLVSAMSTRLPMLPVIIISIAVLYIPQLTRVVRANIISQFGEDYVAASKVMGAPVPWILLKHVARNCIAPIMVFATVLVADA
;
A
#
# COMPACT_ATOMS: atom_id res chain seq x y z
N ILE A 1 -2.37 -14.26 6.70
CA ILE A 1 -1.82 -15.59 7.08
C ILE A 1 -2.96 -16.56 7.39
N LEU A 2 -3.99 -16.16 8.14
CA LEU A 2 -5.10 -17.03 8.55
C LEU A 2 -6.21 -17.23 7.50
N ALA A 3 -6.16 -16.56 6.35
CA ALA A 3 -7.21 -16.63 5.32
C ALA A 3 -7.57 -18.08 4.90
N PRO A 4 -6.64 -19.03 4.67
CA PRO A 4 -6.99 -20.40 4.33
C PRO A 4 -7.67 -21.19 5.45
N VAL A 5 -7.60 -20.71 6.69
CA VAL A 5 -8.21 -21.34 7.87
C VAL A 5 -9.60 -20.77 8.14
N ILE A 6 -9.78 -19.46 7.87
CA ILE A 6 -11.02 -18.72 8.18
C ILE A 6 -12.02 -18.82 7.01
N ALA A 7 -11.53 -18.80 5.77
CA ALA A 7 -12.38 -18.82 4.58
C ALA A 7 -12.81 -20.27 4.27
N PRO A 8 -14.12 -20.56 4.22
CA PRO A 8 -14.63 -21.92 3.93
C PRO A 8 -14.39 -22.36 2.48
N PHE A 9 -14.24 -21.40 1.55
CA PHE A 9 -14.07 -21.69 0.13
C PHE A 9 -12.83 -21.00 -0.45
N SER A 10 -12.32 -21.50 -1.57
CA SER A 10 -11.27 -20.82 -2.30
C SER A 10 -11.81 -19.56 -2.98
N PRO A 11 -11.02 -18.46 -3.10
CA PRO A 11 -11.53 -17.17 -3.62
C PRO A 11 -11.92 -17.21 -5.09
N GLY A 12 -11.47 -18.23 -5.84
CA GLY A 12 -11.78 -18.44 -7.26
C GLY A 12 -12.83 -19.50 -7.53
N ALA A 13 -13.33 -20.21 -6.51
CA ALA A 13 -14.36 -21.21 -6.70
C ALA A 13 -15.66 -20.55 -7.18
N THR A 14 -16.23 -21.04 -8.27
CA THR A 14 -17.48 -20.56 -8.89
C THR A 14 -18.56 -21.64 -8.78
N GLY A 15 -19.83 -21.26 -8.90
CA GLY A 15 -20.96 -22.20 -8.87
C GLY A 15 -21.13 -22.91 -7.53
N LEU A 16 -20.72 -22.27 -6.43
CA LEU A 16 -20.79 -22.84 -5.08
C LEU A 16 -22.22 -22.99 -4.58
N ALA A 17 -23.14 -22.13 -5.05
CA ALA A 17 -24.55 -22.21 -4.75
C ALA A 17 -25.36 -21.66 -5.92
N GLU A 18 -26.52 -22.25 -6.16
CA GLU A 18 -27.48 -21.83 -7.17
C GLU A 18 -28.84 -21.68 -6.52
N ALA A 19 -29.42 -20.49 -6.58
CA ALA A 19 -30.82 -20.28 -6.27
C ALA A 19 -31.64 -20.66 -7.51
N LYS A 20 -32.48 -21.68 -7.40
CA LYS A 20 -33.41 -22.06 -8.46
C LYS A 20 -34.65 -21.19 -8.36
N THR A 21 -34.85 -20.31 -9.29
CA THR A 21 -36.11 -19.54 -9.42
C THR A 21 -36.91 -20.13 -10.54
N THR A 22 -38.06 -20.69 -10.19
CA THR A 22 -39.06 -21.19 -11.18
C THR A 22 -40.03 -20.09 -11.47
N SER A 23 -40.09 -19.64 -12.72
CA SER A 23 -41.12 -18.71 -13.20
C SER A 23 -41.96 -19.36 -14.26
N TYR A 24 -43.27 -19.14 -14.19
CA TYR A 24 -44.23 -19.61 -15.19
C TYR A 24 -44.33 -18.56 -16.29
N ILE A 25 -43.98 -18.93 -17.52
CA ILE A 25 -44.11 -18.07 -18.70
C ILE A 25 -45.28 -18.61 -19.52
N GLU A 26 -46.29 -17.77 -19.74
CA GLU A 26 -47.47 -18.15 -20.52
C GLU A 26 -47.07 -18.55 -21.95
N GLY A 27 -47.38 -19.76 -22.34
CA GLY A 27 -47.00 -20.34 -23.66
C GLY A 27 -45.74 -21.15 -23.70
N VAL A 28 -44.90 -21.13 -22.66
CA VAL A 28 -43.64 -21.89 -22.58
C VAL A 28 -43.65 -22.90 -21.42
N GLY A 29 -44.48 -22.67 -20.41
CA GLY A 29 -44.54 -23.52 -19.21
C GLY A 29 -43.61 -23.04 -18.09
N GLU A 30 -43.27 -23.95 -17.20
CA GLU A 30 -42.33 -23.68 -16.11
C GLU A 30 -40.89 -23.57 -16.64
N VAL A 31 -40.27 -22.40 -16.47
CA VAL A 31 -38.85 -22.17 -16.77
C VAL A 31 -38.11 -22.01 -15.45
N THR A 32 -37.21 -22.94 -15.18
CA THR A 32 -36.30 -22.86 -14.01
C THR A 32 -35.04 -22.18 -14.44
N ALA A 33 -34.82 -20.97 -13.95
CA ALA A 33 -33.53 -20.26 -14.08
C ALA A 33 -32.70 -20.49 -12.82
N SER A 34 -31.42 -20.85 -12.99
CA SER A 34 -30.46 -20.88 -11.88
C SER A 34 -29.84 -19.50 -11.75
N ASP A 35 -30.03 -18.86 -10.58
CA ASP A 35 -29.36 -17.61 -10.25
C ASP A 35 -28.13 -17.92 -9.39
N PRO A 36 -26.94 -17.55 -9.83
CA PRO A 36 -25.72 -17.74 -9.04
C PRO A 36 -25.68 -16.85 -7.80
N VAL A 37 -26.55 -15.82 -7.71
CA VAL A 37 -26.64 -14.92 -6.57
C VAL A 37 -27.51 -15.53 -5.49
N VAL A 38 -26.89 -15.93 -4.39
CA VAL A 38 -27.59 -16.46 -3.21
C VAL A 38 -27.47 -15.46 -2.06
N ALA A 39 -28.60 -15.25 -1.38
CA ALA A 39 -28.64 -14.40 -0.18
C ALA A 39 -27.75 -14.94 0.96
N PRO A 40 -27.35 -14.09 1.91
CA PRO A 40 -26.60 -14.51 3.09
C PRO A 40 -27.27 -15.69 3.81
N SER A 41 -26.45 -16.72 4.14
CA SER A 41 -26.90 -17.95 4.79
C SER A 41 -25.80 -18.52 5.67
N MET A 42 -26.09 -19.58 6.44
CA MET A 42 -25.08 -20.25 7.24
C MET A 42 -23.96 -20.91 6.41
N SER A 43 -24.22 -21.28 5.15
CA SER A 43 -23.23 -21.81 4.22
C SER A 43 -22.44 -20.70 3.50
N HIS A 44 -23.06 -19.53 3.29
CA HIS A 44 -22.50 -18.36 2.61
C HIS A 44 -22.81 -17.12 3.43
N LEU A 45 -21.95 -16.78 4.40
CA LEU A 45 -22.21 -15.73 5.39
C LEU A 45 -22.57 -14.37 4.77
N PHE A 46 -21.98 -14.00 3.65
CA PHE A 46 -22.27 -12.77 2.91
C PHE A 46 -22.94 -13.03 1.57
N GLY A 47 -23.42 -14.25 1.35
CA GLY A 47 -23.98 -14.66 0.07
C GLY A 47 -22.93 -14.89 -1.01
N THR A 48 -23.39 -14.98 -2.26
CA THR A 48 -22.55 -15.18 -3.45
C THR A 48 -22.64 -14.02 -4.43
N ASP A 49 -21.62 -13.83 -5.25
CA ASP A 49 -21.60 -12.83 -6.32
C ASP A 49 -22.28 -13.35 -7.61
N GLY A 50 -22.39 -12.49 -8.64
CA GLY A 50 -23.01 -12.82 -9.94
C GLY A 50 -22.35 -13.97 -10.70
N THR A 51 -21.26 -14.56 -10.20
CA THR A 51 -20.59 -15.74 -10.74
C THR A 51 -20.64 -16.93 -9.79
N GLY A 52 -21.44 -16.84 -8.70
CA GLY A 52 -21.58 -17.90 -7.70
C GLY A 52 -20.40 -18.06 -6.77
N ARG A 53 -19.53 -17.03 -6.61
CA ARG A 53 -18.38 -17.06 -5.70
C ARG A 53 -18.79 -16.54 -4.32
N ASP A 54 -18.28 -17.18 -3.26
CA ASP A 54 -18.52 -16.78 -1.88
C ASP A 54 -17.89 -15.44 -1.54
N ILE A 55 -18.71 -14.44 -1.19
CA ILE A 55 -18.27 -13.07 -0.92
C ILE A 55 -17.42 -13.00 0.34
N PHE A 56 -17.78 -13.76 1.40
CA PHE A 56 -17.00 -13.78 2.65
C PHE A 56 -15.58 -14.30 2.42
N SER A 57 -15.42 -15.43 1.75
CA SER A 57 -14.11 -16.00 1.41
C SER A 57 -13.27 -15.03 0.59
N ARG A 58 -13.88 -14.37 -0.41
CA ARG A 58 -13.19 -13.34 -1.21
C ARG A 58 -12.75 -12.14 -0.40
N ALA A 59 -13.56 -11.67 0.53
CA ALA A 59 -13.21 -10.57 1.43
C ALA A 59 -12.01 -10.92 2.32
N VAL A 60 -12.00 -12.13 2.91
CA VAL A 60 -10.90 -12.61 3.76
C VAL A 60 -9.60 -12.76 2.98
N TYR A 61 -9.64 -13.33 1.76
CA TYR A 61 -8.46 -13.44 0.90
C TYR A 61 -8.03 -12.08 0.36
N GLY A 62 -8.98 -11.19 0.03
CA GLY A 62 -8.70 -9.82 -0.40
C GLY A 62 -7.97 -9.02 0.68
N ALA A 63 -8.42 -9.09 1.92
CA ALA A 63 -7.76 -8.43 3.05
C ALA A 63 -6.29 -8.89 3.21
N ARG A 64 -6.00 -10.17 2.99
CA ARG A 64 -4.62 -10.67 2.99
C ARG A 64 -3.77 -10.02 1.91
N VAL A 65 -4.30 -9.93 0.69
CA VAL A 65 -3.57 -9.30 -0.45
C VAL A 65 -3.34 -7.82 -0.17
N SER A 66 -4.36 -7.09 0.30
CA SER A 66 -4.26 -5.67 0.65
C SER A 66 -3.20 -5.42 1.71
N LEU A 67 -3.14 -6.23 2.78
CA LEU A 67 -2.11 -6.12 3.81
C LEU A 67 -0.70 -6.37 3.26
N VAL A 68 -0.54 -7.38 2.41
CA VAL A 68 0.77 -7.67 1.78
C VAL A 68 1.19 -6.50 0.90
N VAL A 69 0.30 -5.98 0.06
CA VAL A 69 0.58 -4.84 -0.82
C VAL A 69 0.89 -3.59 0.00
N GLY A 70 0.03 -3.22 0.95
CA GLY A 70 0.21 -2.02 1.77
C GLY A 70 1.50 -2.03 2.57
N LEU A 71 1.80 -3.13 3.28
CA LEU A 71 3.02 -3.25 4.08
C LEU A 71 4.28 -3.27 3.21
N THR A 72 4.28 -4.01 2.11
CA THR A 72 5.47 -4.10 1.25
C THR A 72 5.71 -2.83 0.46
N ALA A 73 4.67 -2.21 -0.11
CA ALA A 73 4.80 -0.95 -0.85
C ALA A 73 5.27 0.18 0.07
N THR A 74 4.62 0.34 1.24
CA THR A 74 5.03 1.35 2.22
C THR A 74 6.43 1.08 2.77
N GLY A 75 6.78 -0.19 3.04
CA GLY A 75 8.12 -0.57 3.48
C GLY A 75 9.21 -0.22 2.46
N LEU A 76 8.99 -0.52 1.17
CA LEU A 76 9.91 -0.14 0.09
C LEU A 76 10.02 1.39 -0.05
N ALA A 77 8.88 2.10 -0.01
CA ALA A 77 8.86 3.55 -0.08
C ALA A 77 9.59 4.17 1.12
N LEU A 78 9.41 3.62 2.33
CA LEU A 78 10.06 4.09 3.54
C LEU A 78 11.58 3.92 3.49
N LEU A 79 12.07 2.78 3.00
CA LEU A 79 13.50 2.55 2.81
C LEU A 79 14.10 3.56 1.84
N ALA A 80 13.50 3.73 0.66
CA ALA A 80 13.96 4.70 -0.32
C ALA A 80 13.88 6.14 0.22
N ALA A 81 12.77 6.52 0.83
CA ALA A 81 12.55 7.84 1.40
C ALA A 81 13.48 8.16 2.56
N SER A 82 13.86 7.17 3.39
CA SER A 82 14.81 7.35 4.47
C SER A 82 16.19 7.75 3.94
N VAL A 83 16.64 7.10 2.87
CA VAL A 83 17.90 7.43 2.21
C VAL A 83 17.84 8.82 1.55
N LEU A 84 16.79 9.06 0.74
CA LEU A 84 16.62 10.33 0.04
C LEU A 84 16.43 11.50 1.00
N GLY A 85 15.64 11.32 2.07
CA GLY A 85 15.40 12.33 3.11
C GLY A 85 16.67 12.64 3.90
N ALA A 86 17.47 11.64 4.23
CA ALA A 86 18.76 11.84 4.88
C ALA A 86 19.74 12.61 3.98
N ILE A 87 19.83 12.25 2.70
CA ILE A 87 20.62 12.99 1.72
C ILE A 87 20.13 14.45 1.61
N ALA A 88 18.81 14.64 1.47
CA ALA A 88 18.23 15.98 1.35
C ALA A 88 18.39 16.84 2.62
N ALA A 89 18.51 16.22 3.81
CA ALA A 89 18.69 16.96 5.06
C ALA A 89 20.17 17.32 5.35
N THR A 90 21.12 16.50 4.87
CA THR A 90 22.54 16.65 5.24
C THR A 90 23.44 17.14 4.11
N SER A 91 22.95 17.13 2.87
CA SER A 91 23.72 17.56 1.69
C SER A 91 23.74 19.07 1.51
N ARG A 92 24.60 19.53 0.59
CA ARG A 92 24.65 20.93 0.16
C ARG A 92 23.30 21.39 -0.38
N LYS A 93 22.97 22.66 -0.19
CA LYS A 93 21.67 23.28 -0.54
C LYS A 93 21.22 22.94 -1.96
N TRP A 94 22.09 23.04 -2.96
CA TRP A 94 21.74 22.76 -4.35
C TRP A 94 21.34 21.28 -4.59
N ILE A 95 22.00 20.31 -3.93
CA ILE A 95 21.66 18.89 -4.03
C ILE A 95 20.28 18.65 -3.42
N ALA A 96 20.04 19.20 -2.22
CA ALA A 96 18.78 19.10 -1.54
C ALA A 96 17.62 19.70 -2.37
N GLU A 97 17.83 20.89 -2.94
CA GLU A 97 16.82 21.57 -3.77
C GLU A 97 16.54 20.79 -5.06
N THR A 98 17.58 20.30 -5.75
CA THR A 98 17.39 19.52 -6.97
C THR A 98 16.62 18.23 -6.70
N LEU A 99 17.01 17.50 -5.64
CA LEU A 99 16.31 16.27 -5.25
C LEU A 99 14.84 16.53 -4.92
N MET A 100 14.55 17.58 -4.15
CA MET A 100 13.17 17.93 -3.82
C MET A 100 12.37 18.34 -5.06
N ARG A 101 12.95 19.06 -6.01
CA ARG A 101 12.29 19.41 -7.28
C ARG A 101 11.95 18.19 -8.13
N VAL A 102 12.85 17.21 -8.20
CA VAL A 102 12.56 15.95 -8.90
C VAL A 102 11.37 15.23 -8.26
N LEU A 103 11.30 15.19 -6.93
CA LEU A 103 10.17 14.60 -6.22
C LEU A 103 8.88 15.41 -6.42
N ASP A 104 8.98 16.74 -6.53
CA ASP A 104 7.85 17.62 -6.81
C ASP A 104 7.25 17.37 -8.20
N VAL A 105 8.09 17.05 -9.20
CA VAL A 105 7.62 16.64 -10.53
C VAL A 105 6.78 15.37 -10.45
N ILE A 106 7.19 14.37 -9.67
CA ILE A 106 6.39 13.15 -9.47
C ILE A 106 5.04 13.48 -8.85
N MET A 107 5.01 14.36 -7.84
CA MET A 107 3.78 14.77 -7.17
C MET A 107 2.88 15.70 -7.99
N SER A 108 3.37 16.26 -9.11
CA SER A 108 2.53 17.07 -9.99
C SER A 108 1.53 16.25 -10.81
N PHE A 109 1.77 14.93 -10.92
CA PHE A 109 0.83 14.03 -11.57
C PHE A 109 -0.26 13.58 -10.59
N PRO A 110 -1.53 13.48 -11.03
CA PRO A 110 -2.56 12.83 -10.25
C PRO A 110 -2.15 11.38 -9.92
N GLY A 111 -2.13 11.01 -8.62
CA GLY A 111 -1.60 9.73 -8.16
C GLY A 111 -2.19 8.51 -8.89
N ILE A 112 -3.53 8.48 -9.05
CA ILE A 112 -4.23 7.39 -9.76
C ILE A 112 -3.78 7.31 -11.22
N ALA A 113 -3.62 8.45 -11.90
CA ALA A 113 -3.17 8.47 -13.30
C ALA A 113 -1.73 7.96 -13.45
N LEU A 114 -0.83 8.41 -12.56
CA LEU A 114 0.55 7.94 -12.54
C LEU A 114 0.63 6.44 -12.24
N ALA A 115 -0.14 5.95 -11.26
CA ALA A 115 -0.23 4.52 -10.97
C ALA A 115 -0.67 3.71 -12.18
N ALA A 116 -1.72 4.14 -12.88
CA ALA A 116 -2.23 3.45 -14.07
C ALA A 116 -1.18 3.37 -15.19
N VAL A 117 -0.44 4.46 -15.42
CA VAL A 117 0.65 4.49 -16.41
C VAL A 117 1.77 3.54 -16.01
N LEU A 118 2.20 3.54 -14.75
CA LEU A 118 3.25 2.64 -14.26
C LEU A 118 2.84 1.17 -14.37
N VAL A 119 1.61 0.85 -13.96
CA VAL A 119 1.06 -0.51 -14.07
C VAL A 119 1.01 -0.94 -15.54
N SER A 120 0.50 -0.11 -16.44
CA SER A 120 0.44 -0.42 -17.88
C SER A 120 1.83 -0.66 -18.48
N ALA A 121 2.80 0.19 -18.14
CA ALA A 121 4.16 0.10 -18.69
C ALA A 121 4.92 -1.14 -18.18
N MET A 122 4.66 -1.59 -16.94
CA MET A 122 5.41 -2.67 -16.29
C MET A 122 4.73 -4.03 -16.39
N SER A 123 3.42 -4.10 -16.62
CA SER A 123 2.63 -5.35 -16.64
C SER A 123 3.04 -6.34 -17.74
N THR A 124 3.70 -5.85 -18.80
CA THR A 124 4.25 -6.68 -19.89
C THR A 124 5.51 -7.45 -19.50
N ARG A 125 6.19 -7.04 -18.43
CA ARG A 125 7.50 -7.59 -18.03
C ARG A 125 7.50 -8.28 -16.67
N LEU A 126 6.58 -7.92 -15.80
CA LEU A 126 6.52 -8.38 -14.42
C LEU A 126 5.12 -8.90 -14.07
N PRO A 127 5.02 -9.85 -13.12
CA PRO A 127 3.73 -10.27 -12.57
C PRO A 127 2.97 -9.09 -11.95
N MET A 128 1.63 -9.17 -11.95
CA MET A 128 0.76 -8.07 -11.55
C MET A 128 1.02 -7.56 -10.12
N LEU A 129 1.23 -8.46 -9.15
CA LEU A 129 1.39 -8.09 -7.74
C LEU A 129 2.65 -7.24 -7.49
N PRO A 130 3.87 -7.62 -7.93
CA PRO A 130 5.04 -6.75 -7.88
C PRO A 130 4.86 -5.41 -8.58
N VAL A 131 4.17 -5.38 -9.72
CA VAL A 131 3.90 -4.13 -10.45
C VAL A 131 3.09 -3.17 -9.60
N ILE A 132 2.02 -3.63 -8.97
CA ILE A 132 1.19 -2.81 -8.06
C ILE A 132 2.03 -2.30 -6.90
N ILE A 133 2.80 -3.17 -6.24
CA ILE A 133 3.65 -2.80 -5.09
C ILE A 133 4.65 -1.70 -5.48
N ILE A 134 5.35 -1.86 -6.60
CA ILE A 134 6.34 -0.87 -7.06
C ILE A 134 5.65 0.45 -7.43
N SER A 135 4.51 0.40 -8.11
CA SER A 135 3.77 1.60 -8.51
C SER A 135 3.32 2.42 -7.29
N ILE A 136 2.76 1.78 -6.27
CA ILE A 136 2.36 2.43 -5.02
C ILE A 136 3.60 2.96 -4.28
N ALA A 137 4.68 2.17 -4.21
CA ALA A 137 5.91 2.61 -3.55
C ALA A 137 6.47 3.89 -4.18
N VAL A 138 6.51 3.97 -5.52
CA VAL A 138 6.97 5.17 -6.24
C VAL A 138 6.13 6.40 -5.90
N LEU A 139 4.81 6.25 -5.76
CA LEU A 139 3.92 7.34 -5.38
C LEU A 139 4.17 7.84 -3.94
N TYR A 140 4.51 6.94 -3.02
CA TYR A 140 4.71 7.28 -1.61
C TYR A 140 6.11 7.83 -1.30
N ILE A 141 7.13 7.54 -2.13
CA ILE A 141 8.49 8.04 -1.94
C ILE A 141 8.56 9.56 -1.73
N PRO A 142 7.93 10.42 -2.55
CA PRO A 142 8.04 11.87 -2.36
C PRO A 142 7.46 12.35 -1.03
N GLN A 143 6.29 11.84 -0.64
CA GLN A 143 5.63 12.21 0.61
C GLN A 143 6.48 11.83 1.83
N LEU A 144 6.91 10.55 1.87
CA LEU A 144 7.76 10.04 2.94
C LEU A 144 9.11 10.77 3.00
N THR A 145 9.72 11.07 1.85
CA THR A 145 10.99 11.80 1.80
C THR A 145 10.88 13.18 2.43
N ARG A 146 9.78 13.88 2.21
CA ARG A 146 9.52 15.20 2.85
C ARG A 146 9.38 15.07 4.36
N VAL A 147 8.63 14.07 4.83
CA VAL A 147 8.45 13.81 6.27
C VAL A 147 9.78 13.44 6.92
N VAL A 148 10.54 12.54 6.32
CA VAL A 148 11.86 12.13 6.83
C VAL A 148 12.81 13.33 6.89
N ARG A 149 12.90 14.12 5.81
CA ARG A 149 13.75 15.31 5.76
C ARG A 149 13.38 16.31 6.83
N ALA A 150 12.09 16.62 7.00
CA ALA A 150 11.61 17.57 7.99
C ALA A 150 11.96 17.14 9.42
N ASN A 151 11.74 15.86 9.74
CA ASN A 151 12.09 15.29 11.05
C ASN A 151 13.60 15.34 11.31
N ILE A 152 14.43 14.99 10.32
CA ILE A 152 15.88 15.06 10.47
C ILE A 152 16.35 16.50 10.71
N ILE A 153 15.83 17.48 9.95
CA ILE A 153 16.17 18.90 10.13
C ILE A 153 15.77 19.39 11.53
N SER A 154 14.57 19.04 12.00
CA SER A 154 14.11 19.36 13.35
C SER A 154 15.08 18.80 14.41
N GLN A 155 15.45 17.53 14.29
CA GLN A 155 16.37 16.90 15.24
C GLN A 155 17.79 17.49 15.20
N PHE A 156 18.26 17.99 14.04
CA PHE A 156 19.54 18.70 13.95
C PHE A 156 19.56 20.06 14.67
N GLY A 157 18.39 20.61 15.03
CA GLY A 157 18.26 21.81 15.87
C GLY A 157 18.33 21.56 17.37
N GLU A 158 18.33 20.31 17.82
CA GLU A 158 18.29 19.95 19.23
C GLU A 158 19.67 20.07 19.93
N ASP A 159 19.67 20.36 21.24
CA ASP A 159 20.87 20.60 22.04
C ASP A 159 21.82 19.40 22.08
N TYR A 160 21.29 18.15 22.07
CA TYR A 160 22.13 16.96 22.06
C TYR A 160 22.98 16.83 20.78
N VAL A 161 22.47 17.35 19.65
CA VAL A 161 23.23 17.40 18.40
C VAL A 161 24.31 18.48 18.48
N ALA A 162 23.96 19.66 19.03
CA ALA A 162 24.94 20.71 19.26
C ALA A 162 26.09 20.21 20.16
N ALA A 163 25.79 19.57 21.28
CA ALA A 163 26.77 18.94 22.16
C ALA A 163 27.65 17.91 21.43
N SER A 164 27.05 17.05 20.61
CA SER A 164 27.80 16.05 19.83
C SER A 164 28.76 16.68 18.83
N LYS A 165 28.38 17.80 18.20
CA LYS A 165 29.24 18.57 17.28
C LYS A 165 30.43 19.17 18.01
N VAL A 166 30.21 19.76 19.20
CA VAL A 166 31.27 20.34 20.04
C VAL A 166 32.27 19.25 20.44
N MET A 167 31.85 18.02 20.69
CA MET A 167 32.70 16.88 20.95
C MET A 167 33.45 16.34 19.71
N GLY A 168 33.25 16.97 18.53
CA GLY A 168 33.92 16.60 17.29
C GLY A 168 33.32 15.41 16.53
N ALA A 169 32.09 14.99 16.85
CA ALA A 169 31.47 13.89 16.16
C ALA A 169 31.10 14.26 14.71
N PRO A 170 31.42 13.43 13.70
CA PRO A 170 31.08 13.72 12.31
C PRO A 170 29.57 13.58 12.05
N VAL A 171 29.06 14.40 11.13
CA VAL A 171 27.62 14.47 10.79
C VAL A 171 26.99 13.10 10.47
N PRO A 172 27.59 12.20 9.68
CA PRO A 172 27.01 10.89 9.40
C PRO A 172 26.85 10.03 10.67
N TRP A 173 27.78 10.12 11.60
CA TRP A 173 27.70 9.39 12.86
C TRP A 173 26.55 9.94 13.75
N ILE A 174 26.43 11.26 13.86
CA ILE A 174 25.34 11.91 14.59
C ILE A 174 23.99 11.50 13.99
N LEU A 175 23.88 11.54 12.65
CA LEU A 175 22.67 11.14 11.92
C LEU A 175 22.26 9.70 12.25
N LEU A 176 23.17 8.74 12.08
CA LEU A 176 22.83 7.32 12.22
C LEU A 176 22.65 6.90 13.68
N LYS A 177 23.44 7.43 14.61
CA LYS A 177 23.44 6.97 16.00
C LYS A 177 22.43 7.68 16.88
N HIS A 178 22.14 8.96 16.64
CA HIS A 178 21.28 9.78 17.47
C HIS A 178 20.01 10.20 16.75
N VAL A 179 20.15 10.93 15.65
CA VAL A 179 19.01 11.55 14.94
C VAL A 179 18.05 10.50 14.37
N ALA A 180 18.57 9.47 13.69
CA ALA A 180 17.74 8.44 13.07
C ALA A 180 16.85 7.73 14.10
N ARG A 181 17.35 7.43 15.30
CA ARG A 181 16.55 6.80 16.36
C ARG A 181 15.37 7.67 16.80
N ASN A 182 15.62 8.97 16.95
CA ASN A 182 14.57 9.91 17.39
C ASN A 182 13.55 10.19 16.28
N CYS A 183 13.92 10.02 15.01
CA CYS A 183 13.01 10.15 13.88
C CYS A 183 12.12 8.94 13.65
N ILE A 184 12.40 7.76 14.21
CA ILE A 184 11.64 6.52 13.95
C ILE A 184 10.17 6.70 14.32
N ALA A 185 9.86 7.20 15.52
CA ALA A 185 8.49 7.29 16.01
C ALA A 185 7.57 8.13 15.09
N PRO A 186 7.87 9.39 14.77
CA PRO A 186 7.01 10.19 13.89
C PRO A 186 6.94 9.64 12.46
N ILE A 187 8.03 9.05 11.95
CA ILE A 187 8.04 8.45 10.62
C ILE A 187 7.17 7.20 10.58
N MET A 188 7.22 6.34 11.59
CA MET A 188 6.39 5.14 11.68
C MET A 188 4.90 5.47 11.80
N VAL A 189 4.53 6.51 12.55
CA VAL A 189 3.15 6.98 12.61
C VAL A 189 2.64 7.37 11.22
N PHE A 190 3.43 8.11 10.45
CA PHE A 190 3.05 8.47 9.08
C PHE A 190 3.01 7.26 8.15
N ALA A 191 3.95 6.33 8.29
CA ALA A 191 3.96 5.10 7.49
C ALA A 191 2.73 4.22 7.74
N THR A 192 2.22 4.12 8.98
CA THR A 192 1.00 3.35 9.27
C THR A 192 -0.24 3.93 8.58
N VAL A 193 -0.33 5.25 8.42
CA VAL A 193 -1.40 5.89 7.64
C VAL A 193 -1.31 5.49 6.18
N LEU A 194 -0.10 5.48 5.60
CA LEU A 194 0.09 5.08 4.20
C LEU A 194 -0.18 3.59 3.95
N VAL A 195 0.03 2.72 4.93
CA VAL A 195 -0.37 1.30 4.82
C VAL A 195 -1.89 1.17 4.68
N ALA A 196 -2.65 2.03 5.34
CA ALA A 196 -4.12 2.02 5.25
C ALA A 196 -4.63 2.66 3.94
N ASP A 197 -3.84 3.56 3.34
CA ASP A 197 -4.16 4.25 2.09
C ASP A 197 -3.83 3.41 0.83
N ALA A 198 -2.95 2.41 0.97
CA ALA A 198 -2.48 1.55 -0.11
C ALA A 198 -3.49 0.48 -0.51
#